data_a119d254c6834ac4bd0bfe6b49bc80bd
#
_entry.id   a119d254c6834ac4bd0bfe6b49bc80bd
#
_cell.length_a   1.000
_cell.length_b   1.000
_cell.length_c   1.000
_cell.angle_alpha   90.00
_cell.angle_beta   90.00
_cell.angle_gamma   90.00
#
_symmetry.space_group_name_H-M   'P 1'
#
loop_
_entity.id
_entity.type
_entity.pdbx_description
1 polymer ?
#
loop_
_entity_poly.entity_id
_entity_poly.type
_entity_poly.pdbx_seq_one_letter_code
_entity_poly.pdbx_strand_id
1 'polypeptide(L)'
;MYLVCDGGGTKTEYMLFDLSGHIHGFSKTQGTNAIFINPDAAADAVCGGISDCLQQAGIRDTDLNEICLFIPGFKNSANAVRDRFPKTRLMVLG
;
A
#
# COMPACT_ATOMS: atom_id res chain seq x y z
N MET A 1 -2.48 6.36 12.14
CA MET A 1 -1.66 6.51 10.92
C MET A 1 -2.45 6.10 9.69
N TYR A 2 -2.16 6.75 8.59
CA TYR A 2 -2.83 6.58 7.31
C TYR A 2 -1.78 6.36 6.23
N LEU A 3 -2.08 5.49 5.28
CA LEU A 3 -1.17 5.22 4.17
C LEU A 3 -1.91 5.43 2.86
N VAL A 4 -1.29 6.16 1.94
CA VAL A 4 -1.76 6.29 0.56
C VAL A 4 -0.71 5.69 -0.37
N CYS A 5 -1.20 5.08 -1.43
CA CYS A 5 -0.39 4.43 -2.44
C CYS A 5 -0.86 4.89 -3.81
N ASP A 6 0.07 5.34 -4.64
CA ASP A 6 -0.18 5.72 -6.02
C ASP A 6 0.61 4.80 -6.93
N GLY A 7 -0.08 3.96 -7.66
CA GLY A 7 0.52 2.92 -8.47
C GLY A 7 0.25 3.05 -9.95
N GLY A 8 1.21 2.60 -10.74
CA GLY A 8 1.12 2.58 -12.18
C GLY A 8 1.85 1.39 -12.78
N GLY A 9 2.13 1.47 -14.09
CA GLY A 9 2.80 0.38 -14.81
C GLY A 9 4.28 0.28 -14.56
N THR A 10 4.94 1.38 -14.17
CA THR A 10 6.40 1.42 -14.00
C THR A 10 6.84 1.49 -12.56
N LYS A 11 6.10 2.20 -11.72
CA LYS A 11 6.43 2.36 -10.31
C LYS A 11 5.19 2.53 -9.47
N THR A 12 5.34 2.27 -8.17
CA THR A 12 4.30 2.49 -7.16
C THR A 12 4.95 3.21 -5.99
N GLU A 13 4.30 4.28 -5.51
CA GLU A 13 4.81 5.10 -4.43
C GLU A 13 3.88 5.02 -3.22
N TYR A 14 4.46 5.00 -2.02
CA TYR A 14 3.73 4.85 -0.77
C TYR A 14 4.11 5.97 0.19
N MET A 15 3.12 6.53 0.87
CA MET A 15 3.34 7.58 1.86
C MET A 15 2.54 7.27 3.12
N LEU A 16 3.22 7.26 4.26
CA LEU A 16 2.62 7.09 5.57
C LEU A 16 2.59 8.44 6.28
N PHE A 17 1.44 8.85 6.78
CA PHE A 17 1.28 10.16 7.40
C PHE A 17 0.27 10.12 8.56
N ASP A 18 0.27 11.16 9.38
CA ASP A 18 -0.73 11.36 10.40
C ASP A 18 -1.68 12.51 10.02
N LEU A 19 -2.75 12.68 10.81
CA LEU A 19 -3.77 13.69 10.51
C LEU A 19 -3.28 15.13 10.72
N SER A 20 -2.14 15.34 11.35
CA SER A 20 -1.53 16.66 11.45
C SER A 20 -0.69 17.02 10.23
N GLY A 21 -0.53 16.10 9.29
CA GLY A 21 0.19 16.32 8.05
C GLY A 21 1.66 15.93 8.08
N HIS A 22 2.13 15.32 9.17
CA HIS A 22 3.51 14.84 9.24
C HIS A 22 3.66 13.54 8.46
N ILE A 23 4.71 13.47 7.63
CA ILE A 23 5.06 12.27 6.87
C ILE A 23 6.01 11.44 7.73
N HIS A 24 5.62 10.18 7.97
CA HIS A 24 6.39 9.25 8.81
C HIS A 24 7.13 8.19 8.02
N GLY A 25 6.74 7.97 6.78
CA GLY A 25 7.41 7.01 5.92
C GLY A 25 7.10 7.25 4.45
N PHE A 26 8.04 6.88 3.60
CA PHE A 26 7.89 6.94 2.16
C PHE A 26 8.67 5.79 1.54
N SER A 27 8.03 5.10 0.59
CA SER A 27 8.70 4.00 -0.11
C SER A 27 8.25 3.93 -1.56
N LYS A 28 8.97 3.15 -2.34
CA LYS A 28 8.67 2.88 -3.74
C LYS A 28 8.86 1.39 -4.03
N THR A 29 8.03 0.88 -4.92
CA THR A 29 8.20 -0.46 -5.47
C THR A 29 8.05 -0.42 -6.98
N GLN A 30 8.20 -1.57 -7.61
CA GLN A 30 7.89 -1.74 -9.02
C GLN A 30 6.43 -1.40 -9.31
N GLY A 31 6.08 -1.28 -10.58
CA GLY A 31 4.69 -1.09 -11.00
C GLY A 31 3.81 -2.24 -10.53
N THR A 32 2.59 -1.90 -10.11
CA THR A 32 1.64 -2.86 -9.51
C THR A 32 0.34 -2.96 -10.30
N ASN A 33 0.27 -2.36 -11.49
CA ASN A 33 -0.86 -2.52 -12.40
C ASN A 33 -0.87 -3.96 -12.93
N ALA A 34 -1.95 -4.69 -12.68
CA ALA A 34 -2.08 -6.10 -13.03
C ALA A 34 -2.03 -6.39 -14.52
N ILE A 35 -2.12 -5.38 -15.39
CA ILE A 35 -1.89 -5.54 -16.83
C ILE A 35 -0.42 -5.92 -17.10
N PHE A 36 0.51 -5.47 -16.27
CA PHE A 36 1.94 -5.63 -16.49
C PHE A 36 2.59 -6.69 -15.61
N ILE A 37 1.97 -7.05 -14.49
CA ILE A 37 2.46 -8.10 -13.59
C ILE A 37 1.28 -8.95 -13.10
N ASN A 38 1.54 -10.17 -12.65
CA ASN A 38 0.47 -11.03 -12.15
C ASN A 38 -0.07 -10.52 -10.80
N PRO A 39 -1.32 -10.88 -10.44
CA PRO A 39 -1.96 -10.38 -9.21
C PRO A 39 -1.20 -10.69 -7.92
N ASP A 40 -0.57 -11.86 -7.82
CA ASP A 40 0.19 -12.24 -6.62
C ASP A 40 1.43 -11.37 -6.46
N ALA A 41 2.16 -11.14 -7.55
CA ALA A 41 3.32 -10.26 -7.53
C ALA A 41 2.93 -8.81 -7.21
N ALA A 42 1.78 -8.35 -7.72
CA ALA A 42 1.28 -7.02 -7.40
C ALA A 42 0.96 -6.89 -5.91
N ALA A 43 0.29 -7.88 -5.32
CA ALA A 43 -0.04 -7.89 -3.90
C ALA A 43 1.23 -7.91 -3.04
N ASP A 44 2.21 -8.74 -3.39
CA ASP A 44 3.48 -8.83 -2.66
C ASP A 44 4.23 -7.51 -2.69
N ALA A 45 4.30 -6.85 -3.84
CA ALA A 45 4.95 -5.55 -3.98
C ALA A 45 4.28 -4.50 -3.10
N VAL A 46 2.94 -4.43 -3.12
CA VAL A 46 2.19 -3.49 -2.30
C VAL A 46 2.41 -3.76 -0.81
N CYS A 47 2.31 -5.01 -0.38
CA CYS A 47 2.56 -5.35 1.02
C CYS A 47 3.99 -4.99 1.45
N GLY A 48 4.97 -5.20 0.57
CA GLY A 48 6.36 -4.80 0.82
C GLY A 48 6.52 -3.30 0.98
N GLY A 49 5.91 -2.51 0.10
CA GLY A 49 5.96 -1.05 0.17
C GLY A 49 5.30 -0.50 1.44
N ILE A 50 4.17 -1.07 1.83
CA ILE A 50 3.49 -0.71 3.09
C ILE A 50 4.37 -1.05 4.28
N SER A 51 4.94 -2.26 4.31
CA SER A 51 5.79 -2.71 5.41
C SER A 51 7.03 -1.84 5.56
N ASP A 52 7.64 -1.40 4.44
CA ASP A 52 8.78 -0.48 4.48
C ASP A 52 8.43 0.84 5.15
N CYS A 53 7.25 1.40 4.84
CA CYS A 53 6.78 2.62 5.48
C CYS A 53 6.58 2.43 6.99
N LEU A 54 5.99 1.31 7.40
CA LEU A 54 5.77 1.01 8.81
C LEU A 54 7.10 0.86 9.55
N GLN A 55 8.06 0.21 8.93
CA GLN A 55 9.39 0.03 9.49
C GLN A 55 10.10 1.36 9.69
N GLN A 56 10.04 2.25 8.70
CA GLN A 56 10.61 3.60 8.80
C GLN A 56 10.03 4.37 9.98
N ALA A 57 8.74 4.24 10.21
CA ALA A 57 8.04 4.94 11.29
C ALA A 57 8.18 4.26 12.65
N GLY A 58 8.68 3.02 12.68
CA GLY A 58 8.80 2.24 13.91
C GLY A 58 7.45 1.87 14.52
N ILE A 59 6.41 1.70 13.68
CA ILE A 59 5.07 1.32 14.13
C ILE A 59 4.69 -0.06 13.61
N ARG A 60 3.66 -0.64 14.23
CA ARG A 60 3.11 -1.93 13.84
C ARG A 60 1.95 -1.75 12.87
N ASP A 61 1.60 -2.81 12.16
CA ASP A 61 0.43 -2.81 11.28
C ASP A 61 -0.86 -2.47 12.03
N THR A 62 -0.97 -2.84 13.31
CA THR A 62 -2.13 -2.52 14.15
C THR A 62 -2.27 -1.03 14.46
N ASP A 63 -1.22 -0.23 14.25
CA ASP A 63 -1.24 1.23 14.42
C ASP A 63 -1.73 1.93 13.13
N LEU A 64 -1.91 1.18 12.06
CA LEU A 64 -2.35 1.70 10.77
C LEU A 64 -3.88 1.68 10.70
N ASN A 65 -4.48 2.86 10.56
CA ASN A 65 -5.94 3.01 10.56
C ASN A 65 -6.55 2.70 9.20
N GLU A 66 -5.92 3.20 8.14
CA GLU A 66 -6.48 3.08 6.80
C GLU A 66 -5.37 3.03 5.76
N ILE A 67 -5.58 2.20 4.74
CA ILE A 67 -4.76 2.13 3.53
C ILE A 67 -5.65 2.50 2.36
N CYS A 68 -5.21 3.45 1.54
CA CYS A 68 -5.90 3.85 0.33
C CYS A 68 -4.99 3.58 -0.86
N LEU A 69 -5.43 2.69 -1.75
CA LEU A 69 -4.66 2.27 -2.92
C LEU A 69 -5.28 2.86 -4.18
N PHE A 70 -4.53 3.75 -4.83
CA PHE A 70 -4.87 4.30 -6.14
C PHE A 70 -4.05 3.55 -7.18
N ILE A 71 -4.50 2.36 -7.55
CA ILE A 71 -3.76 1.48 -8.46
C ILE A 71 -4.73 0.93 -9.51
N PRO A 72 -4.62 1.37 -10.76
CA PRO A 72 -5.44 0.81 -11.84
C PRO A 72 -5.24 -0.71 -11.95
N GLY A 73 -6.34 -1.45 -12.05
CA GLY A 73 -6.28 -2.90 -12.24
C GLY A 73 -5.93 -3.71 -11.01
N PHE A 74 -5.95 -3.13 -9.81
CA PHE A 74 -5.52 -3.83 -8.58
C PHE A 74 -6.62 -4.68 -7.93
N LYS A 75 -7.83 -4.63 -8.43
CA LYS A 75 -9.01 -5.26 -7.78
C LYS A 75 -8.79 -6.73 -7.44
N ASN A 76 -8.15 -7.49 -8.33
CA ASN A 76 -7.92 -8.92 -8.13
C ASN A 76 -6.83 -9.22 -7.08
N SER A 77 -6.04 -8.22 -6.70
CA SER A 77 -4.98 -8.36 -5.71
C SER A 77 -5.38 -7.83 -4.33
N ALA A 78 -6.52 -7.14 -4.23
CA ALA A 78 -6.93 -6.44 -3.03
C ALA A 78 -7.13 -7.36 -1.83
N ASN A 79 -7.70 -8.55 -2.04
CA ASN A 79 -7.96 -9.49 -0.95
C ASN A 79 -6.67 -9.97 -0.28
N ALA A 80 -5.60 -10.18 -1.04
CA ALA A 80 -4.32 -10.58 -0.47
C ALA A 80 -3.75 -9.48 0.43
N VAL A 81 -3.93 -8.21 0.06
CA VAL A 81 -3.53 -7.09 0.91
C VAL A 81 -4.41 -7.01 2.18
N ARG A 82 -5.71 -7.23 2.05
CA ARG A 82 -6.62 -7.28 3.21
C ARG A 82 -6.22 -8.36 4.20
N ASP A 83 -5.82 -9.51 3.70
CA ASP A 83 -5.42 -10.64 4.55
C ASP A 83 -4.15 -10.33 5.33
N ARG A 84 -3.24 -9.54 4.77
CA ARG A 84 -2.01 -9.12 5.44
C ARG A 84 -2.25 -8.03 6.50
N PHE A 85 -3.28 -7.21 6.31
CA PHE A 85 -3.60 -6.10 7.21
C PHE A 85 -5.07 -6.19 7.64
N PRO A 86 -5.45 -7.26 8.37
CA PRO A 86 -6.85 -7.57 8.62
C PRO A 86 -7.56 -6.57 9.53
N LYS A 87 -6.82 -5.79 10.31
CA LYS A 87 -7.38 -4.80 11.23
C LYS A 87 -7.36 -3.39 10.66
N THR A 88 -6.90 -3.24 9.43
CA THR A 88 -6.78 -1.94 8.76
C THR A 88 -7.87 -1.80 7.71
N ARG A 89 -8.51 -0.64 7.67
CA ARG A 89 -9.49 -0.34 6.62
C ARG A 89 -8.77 -0.18 5.29
N LEU A 90 -9.23 -0.89 4.27
CA LEU A 90 -8.63 -0.84 2.94
C LEU A 90 -9.61 -0.27 1.94
N MET A 91 -9.20 0.78 1.22
CA MET A 91 -9.90 1.33 0.08
C MET A 91 -9.07 1.14 -1.18
N VAL A 92 -9.70 0.66 -2.25
CA VAL A 92 -9.05 0.46 -3.54
C VAL A 92 -9.77 1.31 -4.57
N LEU A 93 -9.05 2.23 -5.20
CA LEU A 93 -9.57 3.17 -6.19
C LEU A 93 -8.73 3.07 -7.47
N GLY A 94 -9.40 3.15 -8.59
CA GLY A 94 -8.69 3.10 -9.87
C GLY A 94 -9.18 2.08 -10.89
#